data_be03756ab7ab37965b01140343495494
#
_entry.id   be03756ab7ab37965b01140343495494
#
_cell.length_a   1.000
_cell.length_b   1.000
_cell.length_c   1.000
_cell.angle_alpha   90.00
_cell.angle_beta   90.00
_cell.angle_gamma   90.00
#
_symmetry.space_group_name_H-M   'P 1'
#
loop_
_entity.id
_entity.type
_entity.pdbx_description
1 polymer ?
#
loop_
_entity_poly.entity_id
_entity_poly.type
_entity_poly.pdbx_seq_one_letter_code
_entity_poly.pdbx_strand_id
1 'polypeptide(L)'
;MYRILVVEDDEVIAKTIRQHLQSWNYEVFAVKDFNGVMEEFARVKPHLVLMDIRLPFHNGFYWCTEIRKVSKLPIIFVSSMNDNMNLVMAINMGGDDFIIKPFDLNVLTVKIQAMLRRTYEFAGESHMLEHQGVWLNLSDGTLTYEEQILELSKNERKILQTLLENPGAIVTRENLMMALWESDVYVDENTLSVNMNRLRRKLETIGLTNFILTRKGIGYQIKK
;
A
#
# COMPACT_ATOMS: atom_id res chain seq x y z
N MET A 1 -10.42 0.15 -2.80
CA MET A 1 -10.63 -1.32 -2.75
C MET A 1 -9.75 -1.95 -3.81
N TYR A 2 -8.91 -2.95 -3.45
CA TYR A 2 -8.02 -3.60 -4.41
C TYR A 2 -8.78 -4.64 -5.25
N ARG A 3 -8.48 -4.68 -6.56
CA ARG A 3 -9.00 -5.68 -7.50
C ARG A 3 -7.96 -6.76 -7.71
N ILE A 4 -8.37 -8.03 -7.58
CA ILE A 4 -7.53 -9.20 -7.77
C ILE A 4 -8.08 -10.00 -8.95
N LEU A 5 -7.23 -10.30 -9.93
CA LEU A 5 -7.54 -11.19 -11.03
C LEU A 5 -7.02 -12.59 -10.72
N VAL A 6 -7.89 -13.59 -10.79
CA VAL A 6 -7.56 -15.01 -10.58
C VAL A 6 -7.57 -15.70 -11.91
N VAL A 7 -6.44 -16.24 -12.33
CA VAL A 7 -6.26 -17.03 -13.56
C VAL A 7 -5.97 -18.46 -13.12
N GLU A 8 -7.04 -19.24 -12.99
CA GLU A 8 -7.07 -20.61 -12.45
C GLU A 8 -8.14 -21.39 -13.18
N ASP A 9 -7.79 -22.53 -13.78
CA ASP A 9 -8.70 -23.34 -14.57
C ASP A 9 -9.53 -24.33 -13.73
N ASP A 10 -9.09 -24.66 -12.51
CA ASP A 10 -9.91 -25.40 -11.57
C ASP A 10 -10.97 -24.46 -10.95
N GLU A 11 -12.23 -24.66 -11.38
CA GLU A 11 -13.36 -23.84 -10.93
C GLU A 11 -13.57 -23.90 -9.41
N VAL A 12 -13.26 -25.04 -8.77
CA VAL A 12 -13.42 -25.20 -7.32
C VAL A 12 -12.39 -24.35 -6.58
N ILE A 13 -11.14 -24.40 -7.03
CA ILE A 13 -10.04 -23.58 -6.47
C ILE A 13 -10.33 -22.11 -6.71
N ALA A 14 -10.65 -21.72 -7.94
CA ALA A 14 -10.96 -20.32 -8.29
C ALA A 14 -12.12 -19.75 -7.45
N LYS A 15 -13.19 -20.53 -7.29
CA LYS A 15 -14.36 -20.17 -6.45
C LYS A 15 -13.98 -20.03 -4.98
N THR A 16 -13.19 -20.97 -4.46
CA THR A 16 -12.75 -20.98 -3.07
C THR A 16 -11.88 -19.75 -2.76
N ILE A 17 -10.89 -19.46 -3.60
CA ILE A 17 -10.04 -18.27 -3.51
C ILE A 17 -10.93 -17.02 -3.55
N ARG A 18 -11.83 -16.92 -4.52
CA ARG A 18 -12.71 -15.77 -4.68
C ARG A 18 -13.55 -15.51 -3.43
N GLN A 19 -14.25 -16.52 -2.90
CA GLN A 19 -15.10 -16.40 -1.73
C GLN A 19 -14.29 -15.94 -0.49
N HIS A 20 -13.14 -16.56 -0.30
CA HIS A 20 -12.26 -16.20 0.82
C HIS A 20 -11.75 -14.76 0.73
N LEU A 21 -11.22 -14.35 -0.41
CA LEU A 21 -10.68 -13.00 -0.58
C LEU A 21 -11.77 -11.92 -0.57
N GLN A 22 -13.00 -12.23 -1.00
CA GLN A 22 -14.14 -11.32 -0.87
C GLN A 22 -14.48 -11.05 0.61
N SER A 23 -14.34 -12.05 1.50
CA SER A 23 -14.52 -11.83 2.94
C SER A 23 -13.47 -10.90 3.57
N TRP A 24 -12.33 -10.71 2.89
CA TRP A 24 -11.26 -9.76 3.25
C TRP A 24 -11.38 -8.42 2.51
N ASN A 25 -12.57 -8.11 1.98
CA ASN A 25 -12.88 -6.84 1.33
C ASN A 25 -12.07 -6.57 0.04
N TYR A 26 -11.70 -7.64 -0.69
CA TYR A 26 -11.13 -7.54 -2.04
C TYR A 26 -12.23 -7.69 -3.10
N GLU A 27 -12.07 -7.01 -4.22
CA GLU A 27 -12.88 -7.24 -5.42
C GLU A 27 -12.18 -8.28 -6.29
N VAL A 28 -12.79 -9.46 -6.46
CA VAL A 28 -12.12 -10.63 -7.07
C VAL A 28 -12.82 -11.06 -8.35
N PHE A 29 -12.04 -11.13 -9.42
CA PHE A 29 -12.47 -11.54 -10.75
C PHE A 29 -11.74 -12.83 -11.13
N ALA A 30 -12.48 -13.86 -11.56
CA ALA A 30 -11.90 -15.08 -12.08
C ALA A 30 -12.03 -15.10 -13.61
N VAL A 31 -10.94 -15.43 -14.29
CA VAL A 31 -10.92 -15.60 -15.75
C VAL A 31 -11.75 -16.82 -16.11
N LYS A 32 -12.53 -16.70 -17.18
CA LYS A 32 -13.34 -17.78 -17.75
C LYS A 32 -12.86 -18.22 -19.13
N ASP A 33 -12.36 -17.28 -19.91
CA ASP A 33 -11.79 -17.55 -21.22
C ASP A 33 -10.26 -17.45 -21.14
N PHE A 34 -9.61 -18.61 -21.15
CA PHE A 34 -8.16 -18.72 -21.07
C PHE A 34 -7.43 -18.42 -22.38
N ASN A 35 -8.15 -18.14 -23.48
CA ASN A 35 -7.57 -17.54 -24.70
C ASN A 35 -7.51 -16.01 -24.59
N GLY A 36 -8.41 -15.40 -23.81
CA GLY A 36 -8.60 -13.98 -23.69
C GLY A 36 -8.14 -13.40 -22.34
N VAL A 37 -7.07 -13.93 -21.73
CA VAL A 37 -6.60 -13.45 -20.39
C VAL A 37 -6.21 -11.98 -20.44
N MET A 38 -5.61 -11.49 -21.55
CA MET A 38 -5.22 -10.08 -21.67
C MET A 38 -6.43 -9.14 -21.83
N GLU A 39 -7.51 -9.58 -22.47
CA GLU A 39 -8.77 -8.84 -22.57
C GLU A 39 -9.41 -8.67 -21.18
N GLU A 40 -9.46 -9.77 -20.40
CA GLU A 40 -9.95 -9.72 -19.02
C GLU A 40 -9.05 -8.82 -18.15
N PHE A 41 -7.73 -8.93 -18.29
CA PHE A 41 -6.76 -8.08 -17.61
C PHE A 41 -7.01 -6.59 -17.90
N ALA A 42 -7.18 -6.22 -19.17
CA ALA A 42 -7.43 -4.84 -19.59
C ALA A 42 -8.79 -4.31 -19.08
N ARG A 43 -9.81 -5.17 -19.05
CA ARG A 43 -11.16 -4.85 -18.58
C ARG A 43 -11.19 -4.63 -17.05
N VAL A 44 -10.57 -5.55 -16.30
CA VAL A 44 -10.58 -5.55 -14.82
C VAL A 44 -9.65 -4.48 -14.26
N LYS A 45 -8.54 -4.21 -14.94
CA LYS A 45 -7.44 -3.35 -14.43
C LYS A 45 -7.06 -3.75 -13.00
N PRO A 46 -6.59 -4.99 -12.80
CA PRO A 46 -6.32 -5.50 -11.45
C PRO A 46 -5.15 -4.78 -10.78
N HIS A 47 -5.07 -4.92 -9.47
CA HIS A 47 -3.93 -4.48 -8.67
C HIS A 47 -2.98 -5.64 -8.35
N LEU A 48 -3.44 -6.88 -8.49
CA LEU A 48 -2.65 -8.10 -8.31
C LEU A 48 -3.25 -9.21 -9.14
N VAL A 49 -2.39 -10.09 -9.67
CA VAL A 49 -2.80 -11.31 -10.37
C VAL A 49 -2.35 -12.53 -9.58
N LEU A 50 -3.29 -13.46 -9.37
CA LEU A 50 -3.00 -14.84 -8.98
C LEU A 50 -3.00 -15.67 -10.25
N MET A 51 -1.90 -16.37 -10.54
CA MET A 51 -1.67 -17.03 -11.82
C MET A 51 -1.32 -18.50 -11.62
N ASP A 52 -2.19 -19.42 -12.07
CA ASP A 52 -1.74 -20.83 -12.18
C ASP A 52 -0.75 -20.97 -13.33
N ILE A 53 0.22 -21.87 -13.15
CA ILE A 53 1.18 -22.22 -14.20
C ILE A 53 0.54 -23.12 -15.22
N ARG A 54 -0.30 -24.08 -14.80
CA ARG A 54 -0.98 -25.04 -15.68
C ARG A 54 -2.32 -24.50 -16.11
N LEU A 55 -2.36 -23.90 -17.28
CA LEU A 55 -3.57 -23.35 -17.85
C LEU A 55 -3.82 -23.95 -19.24
N PRO A 56 -5.07 -24.00 -19.71
CA PRO A 56 -5.39 -24.38 -21.08
C PRO A 56 -4.77 -23.40 -22.09
N PHE A 57 -4.43 -23.87 -23.28
CA PHE A 57 -3.89 -23.13 -24.41
C PHE A 57 -2.49 -22.59 -24.17
N HIS A 58 -2.32 -21.63 -23.27
CA HIS A 58 -1.04 -21.02 -22.90
C HIS A 58 -0.83 -21.11 -21.39
N ASN A 59 0.37 -21.51 -20.97
CA ASN A 59 0.70 -21.64 -19.55
C ASN A 59 0.81 -20.26 -18.87
N GLY A 60 0.84 -20.26 -17.52
CA GLY A 60 0.91 -19.02 -16.74
C GLY A 60 2.19 -18.22 -16.97
N PHE A 61 3.29 -18.85 -17.34
CA PHE A 61 4.53 -18.13 -17.67
C PHE A 61 4.37 -17.27 -18.92
N TYR A 62 3.68 -17.78 -19.94
CA TYR A 62 3.34 -17.02 -21.13
C TYR A 62 2.53 -15.78 -20.76
N TRP A 63 1.45 -15.95 -20.01
CA TRP A 63 0.61 -14.83 -19.60
C TRP A 63 1.33 -13.83 -18.72
N CYS A 64 2.19 -14.29 -17.81
CA CYS A 64 3.05 -13.42 -17.02
C CYS A 64 3.92 -12.54 -17.93
N THR A 65 4.56 -13.14 -18.94
CA THR A 65 5.38 -12.40 -19.91
C THR A 65 4.56 -11.36 -20.69
N GLU A 66 3.35 -11.72 -21.14
CA GLU A 66 2.46 -10.77 -21.84
C GLU A 66 2.04 -9.59 -20.93
N ILE A 67 1.66 -9.88 -19.69
CA ILE A 67 1.33 -8.85 -18.71
C ILE A 67 2.53 -7.94 -18.44
N ARG A 68 3.74 -8.48 -18.35
CA ARG A 68 4.97 -7.70 -18.09
C ARG A 68 5.32 -6.72 -19.21
N LYS A 69 4.86 -6.94 -20.44
CA LYS A 69 5.04 -5.97 -21.54
C LYS A 69 4.27 -4.66 -21.30
N VAL A 70 3.19 -4.72 -20.52
CA VAL A 70 2.26 -3.58 -20.32
C VAL A 70 2.12 -3.14 -18.87
N SER A 71 2.57 -3.95 -17.90
CA SER A 71 2.34 -3.64 -16.48
C SER A 71 3.43 -4.22 -15.57
N LYS A 72 3.71 -3.50 -14.47
CA LYS A 72 4.59 -3.93 -13.37
C LYS A 72 3.82 -4.34 -12.11
N LEU A 73 2.49 -4.54 -12.21
CA LEU A 73 1.70 -4.98 -11.06
C LEU A 73 2.16 -6.35 -10.53
N PRO A 74 1.94 -6.65 -9.25
CA PRO A 74 2.39 -7.90 -8.66
C PRO A 74 1.65 -9.12 -9.21
N ILE A 75 2.42 -10.18 -9.50
CA ILE A 75 1.92 -11.49 -9.94
C ILE A 75 2.41 -12.55 -8.95
N ILE A 76 1.48 -13.25 -8.32
CA ILE A 76 1.77 -14.41 -7.46
C ILE A 76 1.39 -15.68 -8.22
N PHE A 77 2.36 -16.55 -8.44
CA PHE A 77 2.07 -17.87 -9.02
C PHE A 77 1.47 -18.81 -7.97
N VAL A 78 0.42 -19.54 -8.38
CA VAL A 78 -0.27 -20.55 -7.56
C VAL A 78 -0.25 -21.86 -8.34
N SER A 79 0.54 -22.85 -7.90
CA SER A 79 0.68 -24.07 -8.70
C SER A 79 0.95 -25.32 -7.86
N SER A 80 0.57 -26.48 -8.41
CA SER A 80 0.89 -27.80 -7.86
C SER A 80 2.33 -28.26 -8.16
N MET A 81 3.08 -27.49 -8.95
CA MET A 81 4.47 -27.80 -9.29
C MET A 81 5.39 -27.31 -8.18
N ASN A 82 5.97 -28.27 -7.45
CA ASN A 82 6.80 -28.01 -6.28
C ASN A 82 8.31 -28.29 -6.50
N ASP A 83 8.76 -28.48 -7.74
CA ASP A 83 10.18 -28.61 -8.01
C ASP A 83 10.87 -27.22 -8.04
N ASN A 84 12.12 -27.19 -7.60
CA ASN A 84 12.91 -25.95 -7.51
C ASN A 84 13.08 -25.27 -8.88
N MET A 85 12.98 -26.01 -9.98
CA MET A 85 13.15 -25.47 -11.32
C MET A 85 11.95 -24.58 -11.72
N ASN A 86 10.73 -24.97 -11.35
CA ASN A 86 9.54 -24.16 -11.60
C ASN A 86 9.52 -22.88 -10.77
N LEU A 87 10.00 -22.95 -9.52
CA LEU A 87 10.14 -21.76 -8.68
C LEU A 87 11.12 -20.75 -9.30
N VAL A 88 12.30 -21.23 -9.74
CA VAL A 88 13.30 -20.39 -10.42
C VAL A 88 12.74 -19.82 -11.72
N MET A 89 12.02 -20.61 -12.51
CA MET A 89 11.36 -20.12 -13.74
C MET A 89 10.29 -19.07 -13.44
N ALA A 90 9.46 -19.26 -12.43
CA ALA A 90 8.43 -18.31 -12.05
C ALA A 90 9.01 -16.92 -11.77
N ILE A 91 10.07 -16.85 -10.99
CA ILE A 91 10.78 -15.59 -10.68
C ILE A 91 11.46 -15.01 -11.93
N ASN A 92 12.17 -15.81 -12.72
CA ASN A 92 12.85 -15.36 -13.94
C ASN A 92 11.88 -14.83 -15.01
N MET A 93 10.67 -15.37 -15.08
CA MET A 93 9.61 -14.91 -16.00
C MET A 93 8.86 -13.66 -15.49
N GLY A 94 9.27 -13.11 -14.35
CA GLY A 94 8.73 -11.86 -13.82
C GLY A 94 7.63 -12.03 -12.76
N GLY A 95 7.47 -13.21 -12.18
CA GLY A 95 6.65 -13.41 -10.98
C GLY A 95 7.28 -12.77 -9.77
N ASP A 96 6.47 -12.23 -8.87
CA ASP A 96 6.95 -11.56 -7.66
C ASP A 96 6.92 -12.49 -6.43
N ASP A 97 6.08 -13.52 -6.45
CA ASP A 97 6.01 -14.54 -5.40
C ASP A 97 5.39 -15.84 -5.96
N PHE A 98 5.41 -16.88 -5.13
CA PHE A 98 4.94 -18.21 -5.47
C PHE A 98 4.26 -18.87 -4.27
N ILE A 99 3.21 -19.67 -4.53
CA ILE A 99 2.54 -20.50 -3.54
C ILE A 99 2.24 -21.89 -4.10
N ILE A 100 2.57 -22.92 -3.32
CA ILE A 100 2.42 -24.33 -3.75
C ILE A 100 1.07 -24.86 -3.30
N LYS A 101 0.32 -25.51 -4.21
CA LYS A 101 -0.90 -26.26 -3.90
C LYS A 101 -0.56 -27.63 -3.28
N PRO A 102 -1.26 -28.09 -2.22
CA PRO A 102 -2.32 -27.38 -1.51
C PRO A 102 -1.76 -26.32 -0.55
N PHE A 103 -2.49 -25.21 -0.38
CA PHE A 103 -2.10 -24.10 0.49
C PHE A 103 -3.23 -23.70 1.45
N ASP A 104 -2.86 -23.07 2.54
CA ASP A 104 -3.78 -22.40 3.45
C ASP A 104 -4.21 -21.04 2.86
N LEU A 105 -5.51 -20.76 2.85
CA LEU A 105 -6.06 -19.50 2.34
C LEU A 105 -5.63 -18.28 3.15
N ASN A 106 -5.35 -18.44 4.45
CA ASN A 106 -4.81 -17.35 5.26
C ASN A 106 -3.37 -17.03 4.85
N VAL A 107 -2.56 -18.04 4.52
CA VAL A 107 -1.19 -17.84 3.99
C VAL A 107 -1.25 -17.10 2.67
N LEU A 108 -2.17 -17.46 1.76
CA LEU A 108 -2.40 -16.74 0.51
C LEU A 108 -2.76 -15.27 0.79
N THR A 109 -3.69 -15.03 1.73
CA THR A 109 -4.11 -13.67 2.09
C THR A 109 -2.95 -12.83 2.63
N VAL A 110 -2.13 -13.38 3.53
CA VAL A 110 -0.96 -12.67 4.07
C VAL A 110 0.04 -12.31 2.98
N LYS A 111 0.29 -13.22 2.01
CA LYS A 111 1.15 -12.93 0.86
C LYS A 111 0.59 -11.81 -0.02
N ILE A 112 -0.72 -11.85 -0.32
CA ILE A 112 -1.40 -10.80 -1.08
C ILE A 112 -1.29 -9.45 -0.37
N GLN A 113 -1.58 -9.39 0.93
CA GLN A 113 -1.46 -8.16 1.73
C GLN A 113 -0.04 -7.60 1.72
N ALA A 114 0.95 -8.46 1.94
CA ALA A 114 2.35 -8.04 1.92
C ALA A 114 2.77 -7.50 0.54
N MET A 115 2.29 -8.13 -0.54
CA MET A 115 2.59 -7.73 -1.90
C MET A 115 1.90 -6.41 -2.28
N LEU A 116 0.61 -6.26 -1.98
CA LEU A 116 -0.13 -5.02 -2.23
C LEU A 116 0.47 -3.85 -1.45
N ARG A 117 0.82 -4.08 -0.19
CA ARG A 117 1.49 -3.08 0.64
C ARG A 117 2.82 -2.63 0.03
N ARG A 118 3.69 -3.56 -0.38
CA ARG A 118 4.97 -3.23 -1.03
C ARG A 118 4.79 -2.46 -2.33
N THR A 119 3.78 -2.83 -3.13
CA THR A 119 3.58 -2.29 -4.46
C THR A 119 2.85 -0.96 -4.46
N TYR A 120 1.85 -0.78 -3.59
CA TYR A 120 0.94 0.38 -3.66
C TYR A 120 1.01 1.28 -2.43
N GLU A 121 1.35 0.73 -1.27
CA GLU A 121 1.50 1.53 -0.06
C GLU A 121 2.95 2.01 0.10
N PHE A 122 3.93 1.24 -0.41
CA PHE A 122 5.34 1.62 -0.42
C PHE A 122 5.86 2.17 -1.76
N ALA A 123 5.16 2.04 -2.88
CA ALA A 123 5.60 2.50 -4.20
C ALA A 123 4.91 3.76 -4.72
N GLY A 124 3.83 4.19 -4.08
CA GLY A 124 3.20 5.48 -4.38
C GLY A 124 3.63 6.51 -3.37
N GLU A 125 4.52 7.40 -3.74
CA GLU A 125 5.19 8.43 -2.94
C GLU A 125 6.24 7.84 -1.99
N SER A 126 7.40 8.46 -1.93
CA SER A 126 8.39 8.28 -0.87
C SER A 126 7.66 8.30 0.48
N HIS A 127 7.45 7.13 1.12
CA HIS A 127 6.86 7.07 2.47
C HIS A 127 7.71 7.80 3.51
N MET A 128 8.77 8.43 3.05
CA MET A 128 9.62 9.32 3.79
C MET A 128 9.43 10.74 3.26
N LEU A 129 8.81 11.58 4.04
CA LEU A 129 8.84 13.02 3.80
C LEU A 129 10.10 13.59 4.46
N GLU A 130 10.89 14.32 3.69
CA GLU A 130 12.10 14.97 4.20
C GLU A 130 11.94 16.49 4.13
N HIS A 131 12.32 17.18 5.20
CA HIS A 131 12.43 18.62 5.21
C HIS A 131 13.43 19.07 6.28
N GLN A 132 14.51 19.75 5.86
CA GLN A 132 15.56 20.28 6.75
C GLN A 132 16.17 19.23 7.70
N GLY A 133 16.43 18.01 7.21
CA GLY A 133 16.99 16.92 7.99
C GLY A 133 15.97 16.17 8.88
N VAL A 134 14.71 16.56 8.83
CA VAL A 134 13.59 15.87 9.49
C VAL A 134 13.02 14.84 8.51
N TRP A 135 13.05 13.57 8.89
CA TRP A 135 12.55 12.45 8.09
C TRP A 135 11.31 11.86 8.75
N LEU A 136 10.15 11.98 8.12
CA LEU A 136 8.90 11.36 8.57
C LEU A 136 8.61 10.09 7.77
N ASN A 137 8.61 8.93 8.41
CA ASN A 137 8.16 7.69 7.82
C ASN A 137 6.64 7.57 7.96
N LEU A 138 5.92 7.64 6.84
CA LEU A 138 4.46 7.56 6.80
C LEU A 138 3.93 6.14 7.04
N SER A 139 4.77 5.10 6.90
CA SER A 139 4.36 3.71 7.04
C SER A 139 4.21 3.29 8.50
N ASP A 140 5.20 3.63 9.32
CA ASP A 140 5.25 3.24 10.74
C ASP A 140 4.98 4.39 11.70
N GLY A 141 4.93 5.65 11.19
CA GLY A 141 4.67 6.84 11.99
C GLY A 141 5.88 7.31 12.79
N THR A 142 7.08 6.88 12.42
CA THR A 142 8.31 7.35 13.05
C THR A 142 8.82 8.63 12.40
N LEU A 143 9.40 9.51 13.22
CA LEU A 143 10.12 10.69 12.79
C LEU A 143 11.57 10.55 13.25
N THR A 144 12.50 10.80 12.33
CA THR A 144 13.94 10.77 12.60
C THR A 144 14.53 12.17 12.41
N TYR A 145 15.34 12.63 13.36
CA TYR A 145 16.10 13.87 13.30
C TYR A 145 17.41 13.70 14.10
N GLU A 146 18.58 13.98 13.50
CA GLU A 146 19.90 13.89 14.14
C GLU A 146 20.09 12.58 14.96
N GLU A 147 19.88 11.43 14.35
CA GLU A 147 19.99 10.09 14.98
C GLU A 147 18.94 9.77 16.07
N GLN A 148 18.03 10.71 16.37
CA GLN A 148 16.95 10.47 17.31
C GLN A 148 15.69 10.02 16.57
N ILE A 149 14.99 9.03 17.13
CA ILE A 149 13.76 8.48 16.59
C ILE A 149 12.62 8.78 17.56
N LEU A 150 11.52 9.28 17.03
CA LEU A 150 10.33 9.67 17.77
C LEU A 150 9.10 8.99 17.16
N GLU A 151 8.33 8.28 17.96
CA GLU A 151 7.04 7.71 17.52
C GLU A 151 5.93 8.75 17.63
N LEU A 152 5.17 8.92 16.55
CA LEU A 152 4.02 9.79 16.47
C LEU A 152 2.72 8.99 16.55
N SER A 153 1.73 9.53 17.28
CA SER A 153 0.36 9.02 17.19
C SER A 153 -0.22 9.28 15.78
N LYS A 154 -1.31 8.60 15.45
CA LYS A 154 -1.99 8.72 14.15
C LYS A 154 -2.30 10.19 13.79
N ASN A 155 -2.84 10.96 14.74
CA ASN A 155 -3.20 12.36 14.53
C ASN A 155 -1.95 13.28 14.43
N GLU A 156 -0.95 13.07 15.28
CA GLU A 156 0.32 13.81 15.21
C GLU A 156 1.03 13.58 13.87
N ARG A 157 1.07 12.33 13.41
CA ARG A 157 1.60 11.97 12.09
C ARG A 157 0.86 12.67 10.96
N LYS A 158 -0.50 12.63 10.95
CA LYS A 158 -1.32 13.24 9.89
C LYS A 158 -1.15 14.76 9.85
N ILE A 159 -1.08 15.42 11.00
CA ILE A 159 -0.79 16.87 11.10
C ILE A 159 0.59 17.17 10.50
N LEU A 160 1.62 16.44 10.94
CA LEU A 160 2.99 16.69 10.48
C LEU A 160 3.14 16.38 8.99
N GLN A 161 2.54 15.29 8.49
CA GLN A 161 2.49 14.96 7.07
C GLN A 161 1.92 16.13 6.26
N THR A 162 0.73 16.63 6.62
CA THR A 162 0.08 17.72 5.90
C THR A 162 0.94 19.00 5.88
N LEU A 163 1.66 19.26 6.94
CA LEU A 163 2.59 20.40 6.99
C LEU A 163 3.84 20.18 6.14
N LEU A 164 4.42 18.98 6.15
CA LEU A 164 5.60 18.61 5.36
C LEU A 164 5.32 18.53 3.85
N GLU A 165 4.09 18.19 3.45
CA GLU A 165 3.64 18.24 2.06
C GLU A 165 3.49 19.69 1.53
N ASN A 166 3.47 20.69 2.43
CA ASN A 166 3.29 22.10 2.09
C ASN A 166 4.43 22.98 2.73
N PRO A 167 5.71 22.73 2.44
CA PRO A 167 6.82 23.40 3.09
C PRO A 167 6.82 24.89 2.75
N GLY A 168 6.89 25.74 3.77
CA GLY A 168 6.88 27.19 3.61
C GLY A 168 5.52 27.82 3.33
N ALA A 169 4.47 27.02 3.08
CA ALA A 169 3.10 27.51 2.95
C ALA A 169 2.37 27.51 4.31
N ILE A 170 1.36 28.36 4.44
CA ILE A 170 0.46 28.33 5.60
C ILE A 170 -0.64 27.29 5.34
N VAL A 171 -0.70 26.26 6.16
CA VAL A 171 -1.80 25.30 6.16
C VAL A 171 -2.87 25.81 7.13
N THR A 172 -4.08 26.01 6.62
CA THR A 172 -5.19 26.54 7.44
C THR A 172 -5.66 25.53 8.46
N ARG A 173 -6.31 26.00 9.52
CA ARG A 173 -6.90 25.11 10.54
C ARG A 173 -7.95 24.17 9.94
N GLU A 174 -8.76 24.67 9.01
CA GLU A 174 -9.77 23.89 8.28
C GLU A 174 -9.15 22.74 7.48
N ASN A 175 -8.06 23.02 6.74
CA ASN A 175 -7.35 21.99 5.97
C ASN A 175 -6.76 20.91 6.88
N LEU A 176 -6.20 21.27 8.02
CA LEU A 176 -5.69 20.31 9.00
C LEU A 176 -6.82 19.48 9.63
N MET A 177 -7.96 20.10 9.94
CA MET A 177 -9.12 19.38 10.45
C MET A 177 -9.69 18.42 9.39
N MET A 178 -9.81 18.85 8.12
CA MET A 178 -10.22 17.96 7.02
C MET A 178 -9.30 16.76 6.88
N ALA A 179 -7.99 16.98 6.91
CA ALA A 179 -7.01 15.89 6.85
C ALA A 179 -7.14 14.90 8.03
N LEU A 180 -7.51 15.38 9.20
CA LEU A 180 -7.76 14.52 10.36
C LEU A 180 -9.11 13.77 10.25
N TRP A 181 -10.15 14.36 9.66
CA TRP A 181 -11.45 13.70 9.46
C TRP A 181 -11.39 12.49 8.52
N GLU A 182 -10.50 12.49 7.54
CA GLU A 182 -10.26 11.31 6.71
C GLU A 182 -9.80 10.09 7.52
N SER A 183 -9.33 10.32 8.75
CA SER A 183 -8.75 9.29 9.61
C SER A 183 -9.57 8.98 10.89
N ASP A 184 -10.50 9.86 11.33
CA ASP A 184 -11.30 9.73 12.57
C ASP A 184 -12.67 10.45 12.50
N VAL A 185 -13.62 9.99 13.33
CA VAL A 185 -15.06 10.30 13.29
C VAL A 185 -15.44 11.67 13.83
N TYR A 186 -14.69 12.61 14.08
CA TYR A 186 -14.97 14.02 14.39
C TYR A 186 -13.79 14.69 15.09
N VAL A 187 -13.23 15.68 14.45
CA VAL A 187 -12.16 16.50 15.02
C VAL A 187 -12.62 17.95 15.07
N ASP A 188 -12.75 18.51 16.26
CA ASP A 188 -13.01 19.92 16.47
C ASP A 188 -11.72 20.74 16.61
N GLU A 189 -11.84 22.06 16.70
CA GLU A 189 -10.71 22.98 16.85
C GLU A 189 -9.90 22.74 18.14
N ASN A 190 -10.55 22.28 19.22
CA ASN A 190 -9.88 21.97 20.47
C ASN A 190 -9.00 20.72 20.30
N THR A 191 -9.52 19.70 19.64
CA THR A 191 -8.79 18.47 19.33
C THR A 191 -7.55 18.77 18.47
N LEU A 192 -7.67 19.61 17.42
CA LEU A 192 -6.53 20.05 16.62
C LEU A 192 -5.50 20.78 17.50
N SER A 193 -5.94 21.71 18.35
CA SER A 193 -5.04 22.49 19.21
C SER A 193 -4.30 21.61 20.22
N VAL A 194 -4.97 20.63 20.80
CA VAL A 194 -4.37 19.67 21.75
C VAL A 194 -3.31 18.80 21.04
N ASN A 195 -3.65 18.24 19.88
CA ASN A 195 -2.70 17.42 19.12
C ASN A 195 -1.50 18.24 18.62
N MET A 196 -1.73 19.46 18.18
CA MET A 196 -0.65 20.38 17.78
C MET A 196 0.31 20.69 18.94
N ASN A 197 -0.21 20.94 20.13
CA ASN A 197 0.62 21.20 21.31
C ASN A 197 1.41 19.95 21.74
N ARG A 198 0.79 18.75 21.65
CA ARG A 198 1.47 17.49 21.95
C ARG A 198 2.60 17.22 20.94
N LEU A 199 2.32 17.40 19.65
CA LEU A 199 3.30 17.27 18.59
C LEU A 199 4.49 18.20 18.82
N ARG A 200 4.27 19.49 19.08
CA ARG A 200 5.36 20.44 19.36
C ARG A 200 6.23 20.04 20.54
N ARG A 201 5.62 19.64 21.67
CA ARG A 201 6.37 19.15 22.83
C ARG A 201 7.24 17.95 22.48
N LYS A 202 6.73 17.00 21.69
CA LYS A 202 7.50 15.86 21.22
C LYS A 202 8.67 16.29 20.32
N LEU A 203 8.45 17.20 19.37
CA LEU A 203 9.49 17.72 18.50
C LEU A 203 10.60 18.44 19.30
N GLU A 204 10.24 19.20 20.34
CA GLU A 204 11.18 19.85 21.24
C GLU A 204 12.09 18.86 21.97
N THR A 205 11.61 17.65 22.31
CA THR A 205 12.42 16.61 22.98
C THR A 205 13.60 16.12 22.14
N ILE A 206 13.51 16.27 20.82
CA ILE A 206 14.55 15.87 19.86
C ILE A 206 15.29 17.09 19.26
N GLY A 207 15.17 18.26 19.88
CA GLY A 207 15.88 19.48 19.47
C GLY A 207 15.19 20.34 18.40
N LEU A 208 14.03 19.93 17.89
CA LEU A 208 13.26 20.65 16.87
C LEU A 208 12.40 21.78 17.50
N THR A 209 13.06 22.77 18.05
CA THR A 209 12.39 23.96 18.63
C THR A 209 11.87 24.90 17.55
N ASN A 210 10.64 25.39 17.70
CA ASN A 210 10.00 26.30 16.74
C ASN A 210 9.91 25.76 15.29
N PHE A 211 9.92 24.44 15.11
CA PHE A 211 9.78 23.84 13.80
C PHE A 211 8.40 24.12 13.18
N ILE A 212 7.34 24.09 13.98
CA ILE A 212 5.99 24.45 13.57
C ILE A 212 5.63 25.84 14.11
N LEU A 213 5.43 26.79 13.22
CA LEU A 213 5.03 28.16 13.55
C LEU A 213 3.52 28.32 13.55
N THR A 214 2.98 29.10 14.49
CA THR A 214 1.57 29.52 14.47
C THR A 214 1.43 30.79 13.65
N ARG A 215 0.53 30.81 12.69
CA ARG A 215 0.05 32.02 12.02
C ARG A 215 -1.30 32.39 12.62
N LYS A 216 -1.25 33.35 13.56
CA LYS A 216 -2.39 33.72 14.41
C LYS A 216 -3.63 34.01 13.57
N GLY A 217 -4.76 33.36 13.90
CA GLY A 217 -6.03 33.48 13.19
C GLY A 217 -6.12 32.78 11.84
N ILE A 218 -5.03 32.12 11.33
CA ILE A 218 -5.03 31.50 9.99
C ILE A 218 -4.73 29.99 10.09
N GLY A 219 -3.59 29.62 10.70
CA GLY A 219 -3.20 28.20 10.71
C GLY A 219 -1.78 28.00 11.20
N TYR A 220 -1.10 27.01 10.60
CA TYR A 220 0.24 26.60 10.99
C TYR A 220 1.15 26.48 9.77
N GLN A 221 2.46 26.58 9.99
CA GLN A 221 3.47 26.58 8.93
C GLN A 221 4.76 25.97 9.47
N ILE A 222 5.45 25.16 8.67
CA ILE A 222 6.88 24.87 8.87
C ILE A 222 7.73 25.87 8.09
N LYS A 223 8.92 26.19 8.59
CA LYS A 223 9.84 27.09 7.86
C LYS A 223 10.18 26.51 6.50
N LYS A 224 10.48 27.40 5.57
CA LYS A 224 10.93 27.05 4.23
C LYS A 224 12.40 26.64 4.26
#